data_209c2b654097446c1f6641e773e25462
#
_entry.id   209c2b654097446c1f6641e773e25462
#
_cell.length_a   1.000
_cell.length_b   1.000
_cell.length_c   1.000
_cell.angle_alpha   90.00
_cell.angle_beta   90.00
_cell.angle_gamma   90.00
#
_symmetry.space_group_name_H-M   'P 1'
#
loop_
_entity.id
_entity.type
_entity.pdbx_description
1 polymer ?
#
loop_
_entity_poly.entity_id
_entity_poly.type
_entity_poly.pdbx_seq_one_letter_code
_entity_poly.pdbx_strand_id
1 'polypeptide(L)'
;MTGRIGIDDIRPQINGGATPSKAVVGEVVPTFAVIWREGHDAMNATLNVKGPKESAFASRSQRIPMHFSDHDPNQVNATFVPDVPGLWTIRIDAWSDPMATWRNAITKKFEAGQSEAELANDLEIGAALFDRAAAGAAAIHRNPLRSIAAGLRGDGDLRARIAAALSDETRAILQAHPVRDLLTRGKTRKIKVDRREALYSSWYEFFPRSNGGYGENGELLHGTFKTAVAQLDRAQRMGFDTVYLPPIHPIGEINRKGRNNTLTPEPGDVGSPWAIGSAEGGHDAIHPSLGDEKDFKEFIKAAKERDLEVAIDLALQCAPDHPWAKAHPEWFTVLPDGTIAYAENPPKKYQDIYPLNFDNDAKGLYAEVLRVVKFWVKRGVKVFRVDNPHTKPGNFWEWLIETVHETNPEVIFLAEAFTAPARLYGLAKAGFTQSYIYFPWKTTKEELTEFGEEITRHADIARPSLWVNTPDILHDFLVKGGRGAFAIRAALASTLSPLWGMYSGFELFENVPVKEGSEEYLDSEKYQLRSRDYDQALATGTSPVSYTHLRAHETLRYL
;
A
#
# COMPACT_ATOMS: atom_id res chain seq x y z
N MET A 1 9.84 11.40 -30.15
CA MET A 1 8.41 11.82 -30.10
C MET A 1 7.64 11.01 -31.13
N THR A 2 6.54 10.40 -30.76
CA THR A 2 5.69 9.61 -31.67
C THR A 2 4.56 10.44 -32.29
N GLY A 3 4.52 11.74 -32.04
CA GLY A 3 3.52 12.68 -32.53
C GLY A 3 4.06 14.11 -32.48
N ARG A 4 3.24 15.08 -32.87
CA ARG A 4 3.64 16.49 -32.95
C ARG A 4 3.50 17.24 -31.61
N ILE A 5 2.67 16.73 -30.69
CA ILE A 5 2.47 17.31 -29.36
C ILE A 5 3.34 16.56 -28.37
N GLY A 6 4.15 17.27 -27.59
CA GLY A 6 4.89 16.72 -26.46
C GLY A 6 3.93 16.34 -25.33
N ILE A 7 4.16 15.19 -24.69
CA ILE A 7 3.43 14.73 -23.51
C ILE A 7 4.48 14.24 -22.51
N ASP A 8 4.78 15.08 -21.54
CA ASP A 8 5.88 14.88 -20.59
C ASP A 8 5.34 14.82 -19.15
N ASP A 9 6.19 14.47 -18.20
CA ASP A 9 5.94 14.45 -16.77
C ASP A 9 4.62 13.75 -16.35
N ILE A 10 4.30 12.64 -17.05
CA ILE A 10 3.09 11.88 -16.75
C ILE A 10 3.15 11.32 -15.34
N ARG A 11 2.07 11.51 -14.55
CA ARG A 11 1.88 10.91 -13.23
C ARG A 11 0.48 10.28 -13.12
N PRO A 12 0.34 9.16 -12.35
CA PRO A 12 1.38 8.44 -11.63
C PRO A 12 2.29 7.65 -12.58
N GLN A 13 3.58 7.59 -12.27
CA GLN A 13 4.58 6.87 -13.06
C GLN A 13 5.79 6.49 -12.22
N ILE A 14 6.21 5.23 -12.28
CA ILE A 14 7.41 4.69 -11.63
C ILE A 14 8.38 4.19 -12.69
N ASN A 15 9.68 4.49 -12.55
CA ASN A 15 10.74 4.06 -13.47
C ASN A 15 10.38 4.31 -14.95
N GLY A 16 9.88 5.52 -15.28
CA GLY A 16 9.46 5.84 -16.64
C GLY A 16 8.28 5.01 -17.17
N GLY A 17 7.54 4.35 -16.27
CA GLY A 17 6.40 3.48 -16.58
C GLY A 17 6.76 2.00 -16.79
N ALA A 18 7.99 1.60 -16.47
CA ALA A 18 8.40 0.20 -16.49
C ALA A 18 7.79 -0.59 -15.33
N THR A 19 7.68 0.06 -14.16
CA THR A 19 7.03 -0.51 -12.97
C THR A 19 5.61 0.03 -12.84
N PRO A 20 4.60 -0.79 -12.52
CA PRO A 20 3.26 -0.31 -12.22
C PRO A 20 3.25 0.63 -11.00
N SER A 21 2.52 1.72 -11.08
CA SER A 21 2.18 2.54 -9.92
C SER A 21 1.13 1.82 -9.08
N LYS A 22 0.93 2.24 -7.82
CA LYS A 22 -0.01 1.62 -6.90
C LYS A 22 -1.24 2.48 -6.68
N ALA A 23 -2.38 1.81 -6.54
CA ALA A 23 -3.64 2.40 -6.08
C ALA A 23 -4.47 1.33 -5.36
N VAL A 24 -5.58 1.72 -4.74
CA VAL A 24 -6.56 0.78 -4.17
C VAL A 24 -7.96 1.05 -4.73
N VAL A 25 -8.84 0.08 -4.58
CA VAL A 25 -10.25 0.23 -4.94
C VAL A 25 -10.88 1.40 -4.15
N GLY A 26 -11.59 2.27 -4.87
CA GLY A 26 -12.25 3.44 -4.27
C GLY A 26 -11.34 4.64 -4.02
N GLU A 27 -10.05 4.54 -4.29
CA GLU A 27 -9.11 5.66 -4.19
C GLU A 27 -9.29 6.64 -5.36
N VAL A 28 -9.30 7.94 -5.06
CA VAL A 28 -9.25 8.98 -6.10
C VAL A 28 -7.81 9.10 -6.59
N VAL A 29 -7.54 8.56 -7.78
CA VAL A 29 -6.19 8.57 -8.36
C VAL A 29 -5.97 9.84 -9.18
N PRO A 30 -5.15 10.79 -8.70
CA PRO A 30 -4.82 12.00 -9.46
C PRO A 30 -3.88 11.64 -10.60
N THR A 31 -4.18 12.18 -11.79
CA THR A 31 -3.38 11.95 -12.99
C THR A 31 -3.11 13.29 -13.66
N PHE A 32 -1.85 13.55 -13.99
CA PHE A 32 -1.46 14.75 -14.72
C PHE A 32 -0.35 14.50 -15.74
N ALA A 33 -0.22 15.44 -16.66
CA ALA A 33 0.90 15.51 -17.60
C ALA A 33 1.15 16.95 -18.01
N VAL A 34 2.36 17.23 -18.47
CA VAL A 34 2.69 18.47 -19.17
C VAL A 34 2.54 18.24 -20.66
N ILE A 35 1.71 19.07 -21.33
CA ILE A 35 1.53 19.02 -22.79
C ILE A 35 2.02 20.32 -23.43
N TRP A 36 2.69 20.20 -24.58
CA TRP A 36 3.22 21.37 -25.27
C TRP A 36 3.35 21.13 -26.78
N ARG A 37 3.28 22.22 -27.53
CA ARG A 37 3.60 22.28 -28.96
C ARG A 37 4.11 23.69 -29.33
N GLU A 38 4.60 23.80 -30.53
CA GLU A 38 4.96 25.11 -31.12
C GLU A 38 3.70 25.96 -31.41
N GLY A 39 3.84 27.30 -31.37
CA GLY A 39 2.80 28.27 -31.73
C GLY A 39 1.88 28.61 -30.55
N HIS A 40 0.75 29.25 -30.87
CA HIS A 40 -0.21 29.78 -29.90
C HIS A 40 -1.59 29.09 -29.94
N ASP A 41 -1.70 28.03 -30.73
CA ASP A 41 -2.96 27.28 -30.84
C ASP A 41 -3.30 26.60 -29.53
N ALA A 42 -4.59 26.57 -29.21
CA ALA A 42 -5.09 25.87 -28.07
C ALA A 42 -4.84 24.35 -28.20
N MET A 43 -4.49 23.73 -27.08
CA MET A 43 -4.35 22.29 -26.94
C MET A 43 -5.40 21.76 -25.98
N ASN A 44 -5.60 20.46 -25.99
CA ASN A 44 -6.44 19.78 -25.02
C ASN A 44 -5.94 18.34 -24.85
N ALA A 45 -6.42 17.66 -23.79
CA ALA A 45 -6.02 16.29 -23.50
C ALA A 45 -7.20 15.44 -23.00
N THR A 46 -7.04 14.13 -23.14
CA THR A 46 -7.98 13.13 -22.63
C THR A 46 -7.20 12.03 -21.90
N LEU A 47 -7.59 11.75 -20.68
CA LEU A 47 -7.18 10.56 -19.97
C LEU A 47 -8.05 9.38 -20.42
N ASN A 48 -7.41 8.33 -20.94
CA ASN A 48 -8.04 7.07 -21.27
C ASN A 48 -7.73 6.07 -20.17
N VAL A 49 -8.75 5.55 -19.49
CA VAL A 49 -8.63 4.58 -18.39
C VAL A 49 -9.24 3.26 -18.82
N LYS A 50 -8.55 2.15 -18.57
CA LYS A 50 -9.06 0.81 -18.84
C LYS A 50 -8.78 -0.09 -17.63
N GLY A 51 -9.84 -0.69 -17.09
CA GLY A 51 -9.79 -1.64 -15.99
C GLY A 51 -9.59 -3.09 -16.45
N PRO A 52 -9.41 -4.02 -15.50
CA PRO A 52 -9.42 -5.46 -15.74
C PRO A 52 -10.82 -5.93 -16.18
N LYS A 53 -10.94 -7.22 -16.51
CA LYS A 53 -12.15 -7.77 -17.16
C LYS A 53 -13.43 -7.60 -16.33
N GLU A 54 -13.31 -7.60 -15.02
CA GLU A 54 -14.40 -7.50 -14.04
C GLU A 54 -14.84 -6.05 -13.80
N SER A 55 -14.05 -5.08 -14.24
CA SER A 55 -14.33 -3.65 -14.07
C SER A 55 -15.45 -3.17 -15.02
N ALA A 56 -16.22 -2.18 -14.58
CA ALA A 56 -17.11 -1.43 -15.45
C ALA A 56 -16.38 -0.73 -16.62
N PHE A 57 -15.06 -0.55 -16.49
CA PHE A 57 -14.18 0.05 -17.50
C PHE A 57 -13.47 -0.99 -18.41
N ALA A 58 -13.88 -2.26 -18.36
CA ALA A 58 -13.21 -3.35 -19.09
C ALA A 58 -13.48 -3.34 -20.60
N SER A 59 -14.75 -3.22 -20.98
CA SER A 59 -15.19 -3.37 -22.37
C SER A 59 -14.85 -2.17 -23.25
N ARG A 60 -14.82 -0.97 -22.67
CA ARG A 60 -14.49 0.29 -23.35
C ARG A 60 -13.71 1.20 -22.43
N SER A 61 -12.54 1.67 -22.90
CA SER A 61 -11.79 2.68 -22.15
C SER A 61 -12.67 3.89 -21.86
N GLN A 62 -12.76 4.27 -20.59
CA GLN A 62 -13.37 5.54 -20.22
C GLN A 62 -12.47 6.67 -20.72
N ARG A 63 -13.09 7.67 -21.34
CA ARG A 63 -12.42 8.89 -21.79
C ARG A 63 -12.81 10.03 -20.86
N ILE A 64 -11.84 10.48 -20.08
CA ILE A 64 -12.04 11.57 -19.11
C ILE A 64 -11.37 12.82 -19.68
N PRO A 65 -12.12 13.92 -19.93
CA PRO A 65 -11.50 15.19 -20.27
C PRO A 65 -10.51 15.63 -19.21
N MET A 66 -9.36 16.15 -19.63
CA MET A 66 -8.39 16.72 -18.69
C MET A 66 -8.55 18.25 -18.67
N HIS A 67 -8.25 18.86 -17.54
CA HIS A 67 -8.36 20.30 -17.32
C HIS A 67 -6.98 20.89 -17.08
N PHE A 68 -6.72 22.07 -17.63
CA PHE A 68 -5.47 22.78 -17.34
C PHE A 68 -5.40 23.21 -15.88
N SER A 69 -4.21 23.19 -15.32
CA SER A 69 -3.93 23.69 -13.98
C SER A 69 -4.00 25.22 -13.91
N ASP A 70 -4.53 25.74 -12.82
CA ASP A 70 -4.50 27.20 -12.56
C ASP A 70 -3.09 27.71 -12.26
N HIS A 71 -2.16 26.83 -11.91
CA HIS A 71 -0.78 27.16 -11.51
C HIS A 71 0.25 26.96 -12.64
N ASP A 72 -0.02 26.04 -13.57
CA ASP A 72 0.84 25.75 -14.72
C ASP A 72 0.00 25.62 -16.00
N PRO A 73 0.11 26.57 -16.94
CA PRO A 73 -0.68 26.61 -18.17
C PRO A 73 -0.40 25.45 -19.13
N ASN A 74 0.64 24.65 -18.89
CA ASN A 74 0.96 23.48 -19.71
C ASN A 74 0.57 22.16 -19.01
N GLN A 75 0.26 22.19 -17.73
CA GLN A 75 -0.14 21.00 -16.97
C GLN A 75 -1.64 20.74 -17.12
N VAL A 76 -1.97 19.51 -17.51
CA VAL A 76 -3.35 19.00 -17.57
C VAL A 76 -3.58 17.96 -16.49
N ASN A 77 -4.76 18.00 -15.84
CA ASN A 77 -5.12 17.18 -14.69
C ASN A 77 -6.46 16.46 -14.92
N ALA A 78 -6.57 15.26 -14.43
CA ALA A 78 -7.81 14.51 -14.29
C ALA A 78 -7.70 13.52 -13.13
N THR A 79 -8.83 12.99 -12.68
CA THR A 79 -8.89 11.93 -11.67
C THR A 79 -9.72 10.77 -12.19
N PHE A 80 -9.47 9.57 -11.68
CA PHE A 80 -10.36 8.43 -11.84
C PHE A 80 -10.39 7.62 -10.54
N VAL A 81 -11.42 6.78 -10.40
CA VAL A 81 -11.61 5.92 -9.23
C VAL A 81 -11.72 4.48 -9.73
N PRO A 82 -10.75 3.61 -9.37
CA PRO A 82 -10.83 2.20 -9.72
C PRO A 82 -11.92 1.49 -8.91
N ASP A 83 -12.71 0.62 -9.58
CA ASP A 83 -13.85 -0.07 -9.00
C ASP A 83 -13.55 -1.52 -8.56
N VAL A 84 -12.49 -2.14 -9.07
CA VAL A 84 -12.08 -3.51 -8.75
C VAL A 84 -10.57 -3.64 -8.66
N PRO A 85 -10.04 -4.61 -7.90
CA PRO A 85 -8.61 -4.92 -7.88
C PRO A 85 -8.12 -5.45 -9.24
N GLY A 86 -6.83 -5.34 -9.48
CA GLY A 86 -6.18 -5.90 -10.67
C GLY A 86 -5.29 -4.90 -11.40
N LEU A 87 -4.85 -5.29 -12.60
CA LEU A 87 -3.97 -4.46 -13.41
C LEU A 87 -4.79 -3.50 -14.29
N TRP A 88 -4.66 -2.21 -14.01
CA TRP A 88 -5.27 -1.12 -14.75
C TRP A 88 -4.27 -0.49 -15.71
N THR A 89 -4.77 0.19 -16.72
CA THR A 89 -3.94 0.97 -17.64
C THR A 89 -4.52 2.37 -17.84
N ILE A 90 -3.62 3.35 -17.89
CA ILE A 90 -3.93 4.73 -18.25
C ILE A 90 -3.12 5.15 -19.46
N ARG A 91 -3.68 6.07 -20.26
CA ARG A 91 -3.00 6.71 -21.37
C ARG A 91 -3.54 8.13 -21.56
N ILE A 92 -2.66 9.09 -21.67
CA ILE A 92 -3.01 10.48 -21.97
C ILE A 92 -2.83 10.69 -23.46
N ASP A 93 -3.90 11.14 -24.13
CA ASP A 93 -3.88 11.54 -25.52
C ASP A 93 -4.06 13.07 -25.60
N ALA A 94 -3.16 13.77 -26.29
CA ALA A 94 -3.21 15.22 -26.47
C ALA A 94 -3.46 15.59 -27.94
N TRP A 95 -4.14 16.69 -28.19
CA TRP A 95 -4.44 17.18 -29.54
C TRP A 95 -4.48 18.70 -29.60
N SER A 96 -4.31 19.25 -30.81
CA SER A 96 -4.60 20.65 -31.09
C SER A 96 -6.12 20.82 -31.15
N ASP A 97 -6.63 21.81 -30.42
CA ASP A 97 -8.07 22.12 -30.36
C ASP A 97 -8.37 23.34 -31.27
N PRO A 98 -8.66 23.10 -32.57
CA PRO A 98 -8.93 24.18 -33.49
C PRO A 98 -10.20 24.95 -33.14
N MET A 99 -11.17 24.31 -32.48
CA MET A 99 -12.39 24.96 -32.04
C MET A 99 -12.10 25.96 -30.90
N ALA A 100 -11.30 25.55 -29.90
CA ALA A 100 -10.88 26.45 -28.83
C ALA A 100 -10.01 27.61 -29.36
N THR A 101 -9.09 27.33 -30.29
CA THR A 101 -8.28 28.34 -30.98
C THR A 101 -9.17 29.38 -31.67
N TRP A 102 -10.14 28.90 -32.47
CA TRP A 102 -11.08 29.79 -33.17
C TRP A 102 -11.93 30.60 -32.17
N ARG A 103 -12.49 29.98 -31.15
CA ARG A 103 -13.29 30.68 -30.13
C ARG A 103 -12.51 31.80 -29.45
N ASN A 104 -11.27 31.56 -29.08
CA ASN A 104 -10.40 32.59 -28.51
C ASN A 104 -10.13 33.74 -29.49
N ALA A 105 -9.88 33.42 -30.76
CA ALA A 105 -9.61 34.40 -31.79
C ALA A 105 -10.84 35.27 -32.10
N ILE A 106 -11.98 34.64 -32.37
CA ILE A 106 -13.22 35.35 -32.71
C ILE A 106 -13.70 36.26 -31.57
N THR A 107 -13.61 35.76 -30.30
CA THR A 107 -13.96 36.57 -29.12
C THR A 107 -13.12 37.81 -29.03
N LYS A 108 -11.79 37.73 -29.10
CA LYS A 108 -10.90 38.85 -29.00
C LYS A 108 -11.07 39.86 -30.13
N LYS A 109 -11.23 39.38 -31.38
CA LYS A 109 -11.42 40.23 -32.57
C LYS A 109 -12.78 40.97 -32.53
N PHE A 110 -13.84 40.26 -32.11
CA PHE A 110 -15.15 40.84 -31.96
C PHE A 110 -15.20 41.90 -30.84
N GLU A 111 -14.58 41.62 -29.68
CA GLU A 111 -14.42 42.59 -28.57
C GLU A 111 -13.59 43.79 -28.94
N ALA A 112 -12.63 43.61 -29.84
CA ALA A 112 -11.84 44.72 -30.41
C ALA A 112 -12.60 45.57 -31.45
N GLY A 113 -13.88 45.25 -31.73
CA GLY A 113 -14.74 46.03 -32.60
C GLY A 113 -14.52 45.80 -34.10
N GLN A 114 -13.90 44.67 -34.50
CA GLN A 114 -13.76 44.36 -35.93
C GLN A 114 -15.11 44.19 -36.61
N SER A 115 -15.22 44.75 -37.80
CA SER A 115 -16.41 44.66 -38.64
C SER A 115 -16.65 43.25 -39.19
N GLU A 116 -17.88 43.00 -39.67
CA GLU A 116 -18.22 41.69 -40.29
C GLU A 116 -17.33 41.38 -41.52
N ALA A 117 -16.98 42.40 -42.31
CA ALA A 117 -16.07 42.22 -43.44
C ALA A 117 -14.65 41.79 -43.01
N GLU A 118 -14.17 42.33 -41.92
CA GLU A 118 -12.86 41.94 -41.35
C GLU A 118 -12.90 40.55 -40.74
N LEU A 119 -14.06 40.11 -40.20
CA LEU A 119 -14.27 38.79 -39.59
C LEU A 119 -14.71 37.70 -40.59
N ALA A 120 -14.90 38.01 -41.87
CA ALA A 120 -15.51 37.09 -42.86
C ALA A 120 -14.78 35.74 -42.93
N ASN A 121 -13.45 35.74 -42.92
CA ASN A 121 -12.65 34.50 -42.90
C ASN A 121 -12.81 33.73 -41.58
N ASP A 122 -12.85 34.45 -40.47
CA ASP A 122 -12.99 33.83 -39.13
C ASP A 122 -14.37 33.19 -38.98
N LEU A 123 -15.44 33.82 -39.53
CA LEU A 123 -16.80 33.24 -39.53
C LEU A 123 -16.85 31.99 -40.37
N GLU A 124 -16.25 31.94 -41.58
CA GLU A 124 -16.20 30.75 -42.42
C GLU A 124 -15.34 29.63 -41.78
N ILE A 125 -14.20 29.96 -41.19
CA ILE A 125 -13.39 28.97 -40.41
C ILE A 125 -14.24 28.37 -39.31
N GLY A 126 -14.97 29.18 -38.53
CA GLY A 126 -15.89 28.71 -37.50
C GLY A 126 -16.95 27.80 -38.04
N ALA A 127 -17.64 28.21 -39.11
CA ALA A 127 -18.69 27.41 -39.75
C ALA A 127 -18.15 26.04 -40.22
N ALA A 128 -16.99 26.00 -40.86
CA ALA A 128 -16.34 24.75 -41.26
C ALA A 128 -15.96 23.83 -40.07
N LEU A 129 -15.54 24.41 -38.94
CA LEU A 129 -15.25 23.67 -37.70
C LEU A 129 -16.55 23.08 -37.09
N PHE A 130 -17.66 23.82 -37.11
CA PHE A 130 -18.96 23.31 -36.66
C PHE A 130 -19.48 22.19 -37.55
N ASP A 131 -19.30 22.26 -38.86
CA ASP A 131 -19.64 21.18 -39.80
C ASP A 131 -18.81 19.92 -39.49
N ARG A 132 -17.52 20.06 -39.23
CA ARG A 132 -16.63 18.96 -38.78
C ARG A 132 -17.09 18.37 -37.45
N ALA A 133 -17.43 19.20 -36.49
CA ALA A 133 -17.98 18.75 -35.20
C ALA A 133 -19.28 17.99 -35.36
N ALA A 134 -20.19 18.47 -36.19
CA ALA A 134 -21.46 17.83 -36.50
C ALA A 134 -21.29 16.46 -37.15
N ALA A 135 -20.31 16.29 -38.04
CA ALA A 135 -19.99 15.00 -38.66
C ALA A 135 -19.58 13.93 -37.63
N GLY A 136 -18.86 14.32 -36.57
CA GLY A 136 -18.41 13.44 -35.49
C GLY A 136 -19.37 13.29 -34.30
N ALA A 137 -20.41 14.11 -34.22
CA ALA A 137 -21.32 14.19 -33.09
C ALA A 137 -22.41 13.10 -33.10
N ALA A 138 -22.99 12.82 -31.92
CA ALA A 138 -24.18 12.01 -31.77
C ALA A 138 -25.36 12.63 -32.58
N ALA A 139 -26.29 11.80 -33.08
CA ALA A 139 -27.38 12.22 -33.97
C ALA A 139 -28.17 13.43 -33.43
N ILE A 140 -28.43 13.46 -32.12
CA ILE A 140 -29.16 14.55 -31.46
C ILE A 140 -28.45 15.92 -31.54
N HIS A 141 -27.13 15.93 -31.64
CA HIS A 141 -26.33 17.17 -31.65
C HIS A 141 -25.93 17.65 -33.05
N ARG A 142 -26.16 16.82 -34.10
CA ARG A 142 -25.76 17.15 -35.48
C ARG A 142 -26.49 18.37 -36.05
N ASN A 143 -27.81 18.42 -35.90
CA ASN A 143 -28.60 19.54 -36.41
C ASN A 143 -28.33 20.85 -35.66
N PRO A 144 -28.30 20.90 -34.33
CA PRO A 144 -27.85 22.08 -33.60
C PRO A 144 -26.53 22.64 -34.09
N LEU A 145 -25.48 21.78 -34.24
CA LEU A 145 -24.16 22.21 -34.71
C LEU A 145 -24.18 22.74 -36.16
N ARG A 146 -24.96 22.08 -37.07
CA ARG A 146 -25.13 22.56 -38.46
C ARG A 146 -25.90 23.87 -38.53
N SER A 147 -26.88 24.07 -37.64
CA SER A 147 -27.62 25.35 -37.57
C SER A 147 -26.70 26.50 -37.17
N ILE A 148 -25.77 26.25 -36.25
CA ILE A 148 -24.74 27.24 -35.88
C ILE A 148 -23.80 27.53 -37.06
N ALA A 149 -23.34 26.50 -37.80
CA ALA A 149 -22.53 26.66 -38.99
C ALA A 149 -23.24 27.52 -40.07
N ALA A 150 -24.52 27.21 -40.33
CA ALA A 150 -25.32 27.99 -41.25
C ALA A 150 -25.53 29.43 -40.77
N GLY A 151 -25.77 29.62 -39.47
CA GLY A 151 -25.89 30.94 -38.87
C GLY A 151 -24.63 31.80 -39.06
N LEU A 152 -23.46 31.21 -38.83
CA LEU A 152 -22.18 31.91 -39.03
C LEU A 152 -21.96 32.38 -40.48
N ARG A 153 -22.49 31.66 -41.48
CA ARG A 153 -22.48 32.00 -42.92
C ARG A 153 -23.61 32.92 -43.33
N GLY A 154 -24.63 33.09 -42.50
CA GLY A 154 -25.80 33.91 -42.80
C GLY A 154 -25.56 35.40 -42.69
N ASP A 155 -26.57 36.18 -43.00
CA ASP A 155 -26.58 37.64 -43.03
C ASP A 155 -27.35 38.29 -41.85
N GLY A 156 -27.72 37.48 -40.84
CA GLY A 156 -28.36 37.94 -39.62
C GLY A 156 -27.43 38.80 -38.72
N ASP A 157 -27.97 39.32 -37.61
CA ASP A 157 -27.18 40.12 -36.67
C ASP A 157 -25.90 39.39 -36.22
N LEU A 158 -24.75 40.02 -36.48
CA LEU A 158 -23.45 39.45 -36.23
C LEU A 158 -23.22 39.06 -34.76
N ARG A 159 -23.71 39.92 -33.84
CA ARG A 159 -23.63 39.65 -32.40
C ARG A 159 -24.40 38.39 -32.01
N ALA A 160 -25.61 38.22 -32.53
CA ALA A 160 -26.44 37.05 -32.25
C ALA A 160 -25.80 35.75 -32.79
N ARG A 161 -25.25 35.79 -34.02
CA ARG A 161 -24.58 34.64 -34.65
C ARG A 161 -23.35 34.20 -33.87
N ILE A 162 -22.50 35.11 -33.42
CA ILE A 162 -21.33 34.84 -32.62
C ILE A 162 -21.73 34.34 -31.21
N ALA A 163 -22.74 35.00 -30.59
CA ALA A 163 -23.24 34.58 -29.26
C ALA A 163 -23.75 33.14 -29.26
N ALA A 164 -24.49 32.72 -30.30
CA ALA A 164 -24.96 31.32 -30.43
C ALA A 164 -23.78 30.32 -30.50
N ALA A 165 -22.76 30.65 -31.28
CA ALA A 165 -21.57 29.80 -31.43
C ALA A 165 -20.69 29.75 -30.14
N LEU A 166 -20.73 30.78 -29.31
CA LEU A 166 -19.98 30.90 -28.07
C LEU A 166 -20.76 30.46 -26.82
N SER A 167 -22.05 30.15 -26.95
CA SER A 167 -22.93 29.81 -25.82
C SER A 167 -22.43 28.60 -25.01
N ASP A 168 -22.80 28.53 -23.72
CA ASP A 168 -22.43 27.43 -22.85
C ASP A 168 -23.05 26.09 -23.29
N GLU A 169 -24.26 26.11 -23.88
CA GLU A 169 -24.89 24.91 -24.47
C GLU A 169 -24.04 24.38 -25.63
N THR A 170 -23.61 25.25 -26.53
CA THR A 170 -22.72 24.89 -27.64
C THR A 170 -21.37 24.35 -27.13
N ARG A 171 -20.81 24.99 -26.09
CA ARG A 171 -19.58 24.54 -25.45
C ARG A 171 -19.69 23.14 -24.90
N ALA A 172 -20.78 22.82 -24.19
CA ALA A 172 -21.02 21.49 -23.65
C ALA A 172 -21.06 20.39 -24.74
N ILE A 173 -21.73 20.68 -25.88
CA ILE A 173 -21.79 19.77 -27.02
C ILE A 173 -20.40 19.55 -27.61
N LEU A 174 -19.61 20.60 -27.79
CA LEU A 174 -18.25 20.53 -28.34
C LEU A 174 -17.30 19.80 -27.41
N GLN A 175 -17.44 19.95 -26.09
CA GLN A 175 -16.64 19.19 -25.11
C GLN A 175 -16.95 17.68 -25.18
N ALA A 176 -18.22 17.31 -25.39
CA ALA A 176 -18.60 15.92 -25.57
C ALA A 176 -18.13 15.32 -26.91
N HIS A 177 -17.99 16.16 -27.94
CA HIS A 177 -17.62 15.78 -29.30
C HIS A 177 -16.50 16.69 -29.88
N PRO A 178 -15.30 16.68 -29.28
CA PRO A 178 -14.23 17.60 -29.66
C PRO A 178 -13.69 17.30 -31.06
N VAL A 179 -13.42 18.36 -31.82
CA VAL A 179 -12.63 18.30 -33.05
C VAL A 179 -11.14 18.19 -32.66
N ARG A 180 -10.49 17.12 -33.07
CA ARG A 180 -9.13 16.79 -32.64
C ARG A 180 -8.18 16.80 -33.83
N ASP A 181 -7.30 17.79 -33.89
CA ASP A 181 -6.25 17.86 -34.88
C ASP A 181 -4.89 17.45 -34.27
N LEU A 182 -4.00 16.91 -35.05
CA LEU A 182 -2.64 16.51 -34.63
C LEU A 182 -2.63 15.56 -33.41
N LEU A 183 -3.61 14.66 -33.33
CA LEU A 183 -3.76 13.74 -32.21
C LEU A 183 -2.47 12.96 -31.95
N THR A 184 -1.87 13.19 -30.81
CA THR A 184 -0.72 12.45 -30.29
C THR A 184 -1.18 11.52 -29.17
N ARG A 185 -0.96 10.23 -29.35
CA ARG A 185 -1.27 9.22 -28.34
C ARG A 185 -0.06 8.98 -27.45
N GLY A 186 -0.23 9.22 -26.16
CA GLY A 186 0.81 8.96 -25.17
C GLY A 186 1.09 7.46 -24.98
N LYS A 187 2.15 7.16 -24.23
CA LYS A 187 2.48 5.78 -23.85
C LYS A 187 1.51 5.30 -22.75
N THR A 188 1.10 4.03 -22.85
CA THR A 188 0.30 3.38 -21.82
C THR A 188 1.12 3.17 -20.56
N ARG A 189 0.53 3.45 -19.39
CA ARG A 189 1.08 3.21 -18.06
C ARG A 189 0.23 2.20 -17.33
N LYS A 190 0.87 1.38 -16.50
CA LYS A 190 0.21 0.37 -15.69
C LYS A 190 0.03 0.87 -14.27
N ILE A 191 -1.11 0.51 -13.65
CA ILE A 191 -1.41 0.78 -12.25
C ILE A 191 -1.89 -0.53 -11.63
N LYS A 192 -1.21 -0.99 -10.60
CA LYS A 192 -1.65 -2.12 -9.80
C LYS A 192 -2.64 -1.60 -8.76
N VAL A 193 -3.88 -2.01 -8.89
CA VAL A 193 -4.95 -1.68 -7.95
C VAL A 193 -5.14 -2.86 -7.01
N ASP A 194 -4.91 -2.64 -5.74
CA ASP A 194 -5.11 -3.62 -4.68
C ASP A 194 -6.48 -3.40 -4.00
N ARG A 195 -6.88 -4.31 -3.11
CA ARG A 195 -8.04 -4.11 -2.25
C ARG A 195 -7.80 -2.95 -1.27
N ARG A 196 -8.89 -2.40 -0.70
CA ARG A 196 -8.85 -1.20 0.14
C ARG A 196 -7.91 -1.34 1.34
N GLU A 197 -7.88 -2.50 1.99
CA GLU A 197 -7.07 -2.78 3.19
C GLU A 197 -5.55 -2.75 2.92
N ALA A 198 -5.15 -2.76 1.65
CA ALA A 198 -3.77 -2.53 1.24
C ALA A 198 -3.27 -1.11 1.52
N LEU A 199 -4.18 -0.11 1.63
CA LEU A 199 -3.88 1.28 1.95
C LEU A 199 -4.45 1.70 3.31
N TYR A 200 -5.57 1.11 3.75
CA TYR A 200 -6.28 1.49 4.97
C TYR A 200 -6.36 0.29 5.89
N SER A 201 -5.44 0.13 6.83
CA SER A 201 -5.53 -0.88 7.88
C SER A 201 -4.80 -0.46 9.16
N SER A 202 -5.33 -0.95 10.28
CA SER A 202 -4.79 -0.76 11.61
C SER A 202 -4.50 -2.12 12.24
N TRP A 203 -3.28 -2.30 12.73
CA TRP A 203 -2.76 -3.61 13.13
C TRP A 203 -2.52 -3.69 14.63
N TYR A 204 -2.97 -4.79 15.23
CA TYR A 204 -2.65 -5.12 16.62
C TYR A 204 -1.87 -6.42 16.69
N GLU A 205 -0.61 -6.34 17.14
CA GLU A 205 0.28 -7.48 17.31
C GLU A 205 0.18 -8.04 18.71
N PHE A 206 0.02 -9.35 18.84
CA PHE A 206 0.08 -10.04 20.12
C PHE A 206 0.53 -11.49 19.96
N PHE A 207 1.10 -12.06 21.02
CA PHE A 207 1.55 -13.46 21.05
C PHE A 207 0.44 -14.37 21.60
N PRO A 208 -0.15 -15.26 20.80
CA PRO A 208 -1.17 -16.21 21.30
C PRO A 208 -0.70 -17.02 22.50
N ARG A 209 0.60 -17.38 22.52
CA ARG A 209 1.21 -18.15 23.59
C ARG A 209 1.17 -17.47 24.97
N SER A 210 1.07 -16.16 25.04
CA SER A 210 1.00 -15.39 26.29
C SER A 210 -0.42 -15.28 26.87
N ASN A 211 -1.42 -15.87 26.22
CA ASN A 211 -2.83 -15.75 26.62
C ASN A 211 -3.34 -16.98 27.40
N GLY A 212 -2.45 -17.71 28.05
CA GLY A 212 -2.83 -18.89 28.87
C GLY A 212 -3.31 -18.53 30.28
N GLY A 213 -2.98 -17.32 30.74
CA GLY A 213 -3.26 -16.93 32.13
C GLY A 213 -2.31 -17.59 33.15
N TYR A 214 -2.83 -17.82 34.35
CA TYR A 214 -2.07 -18.40 35.46
C TYR A 214 -2.68 -19.74 35.88
N GLY A 215 -1.82 -20.70 36.21
CA GLY A 215 -2.21 -21.97 36.81
C GLY A 215 -2.52 -21.85 38.30
N GLU A 216 -2.91 -22.96 38.90
CA GLU A 216 -3.33 -23.05 40.32
C GLU A 216 -2.22 -22.62 41.30
N ASN A 217 -0.95 -22.82 40.91
CA ASN A 217 0.23 -22.45 41.72
C ASN A 217 0.81 -21.08 41.34
N GLY A 218 0.12 -20.32 40.50
CA GLY A 218 0.58 -19.00 40.04
C GLY A 218 1.62 -19.03 38.90
N GLU A 219 1.89 -20.20 38.31
CA GLU A 219 2.73 -20.33 37.13
C GLU A 219 2.05 -19.81 35.88
N LEU A 220 2.81 -19.22 34.96
CA LEU A 220 2.31 -18.80 33.65
C LEU A 220 2.01 -20.02 32.78
N LEU A 221 0.79 -20.10 32.26
CA LEU A 221 0.38 -21.15 31.34
C LEU A 221 0.60 -20.71 29.89
N HIS A 222 1.04 -21.66 29.05
CA HIS A 222 1.13 -21.43 27.61
C HIS A 222 -0.28 -21.26 27.02
N GLY A 223 -0.53 -20.15 26.32
CA GLY A 223 -1.78 -19.89 25.64
C GLY A 223 -1.97 -20.74 24.39
N THR A 224 -3.22 -20.84 23.97
CA THR A 224 -3.68 -21.58 22.78
C THR A 224 -4.45 -20.64 21.85
N PHE A 225 -4.76 -21.07 20.62
CA PHE A 225 -5.70 -20.34 19.77
C PHE A 225 -7.06 -20.11 20.43
N LYS A 226 -7.52 -21.07 21.24
CA LYS A 226 -8.80 -20.94 21.97
C LYS A 226 -8.75 -19.82 23.02
N THR A 227 -7.69 -19.79 23.82
CA THR A 227 -7.54 -18.75 24.86
C THR A 227 -7.25 -17.38 24.23
N ALA A 228 -6.60 -17.33 23.07
CA ALA A 228 -6.28 -16.10 22.33
C ALA A 228 -7.52 -15.42 21.70
N VAL A 229 -8.66 -16.10 21.57
CA VAL A 229 -9.91 -15.49 21.06
C VAL A 229 -10.31 -14.24 21.87
N ALA A 230 -10.06 -14.22 23.17
CA ALA A 230 -10.34 -13.04 24.00
C ALA A 230 -9.61 -11.76 23.54
N GLN A 231 -8.44 -11.89 22.90
CA GLN A 231 -7.71 -10.76 22.35
C GLN A 231 -8.36 -10.20 21.07
N LEU A 232 -9.12 -11.01 20.35
CA LEU A 232 -9.88 -10.55 19.18
C LEU A 232 -10.98 -9.57 19.59
N ASP A 233 -11.71 -9.86 20.69
CA ASP A 233 -12.72 -8.93 21.23
C ASP A 233 -12.09 -7.60 21.66
N ARG A 234 -10.88 -7.68 22.21
CA ARG A 234 -10.13 -6.52 22.63
C ARG A 234 -9.66 -5.69 21.43
N ALA A 235 -9.02 -6.32 20.43
CA ALA A 235 -8.57 -5.66 19.22
C ALA A 235 -9.72 -4.96 18.49
N GLN A 236 -10.87 -5.64 18.34
CA GLN A 236 -12.09 -5.08 17.76
C GLN A 236 -12.59 -3.84 18.55
N ARG A 237 -12.67 -3.93 19.88
CA ARG A 237 -13.10 -2.78 20.71
C ARG A 237 -12.15 -1.59 20.60
N MET A 238 -10.86 -1.82 20.37
CA MET A 238 -9.88 -0.77 20.13
C MET A 238 -9.95 -0.18 18.71
N GLY A 239 -10.75 -0.77 17.80
CA GLY A 239 -10.93 -0.30 16.43
C GLY A 239 -9.87 -0.78 15.45
N PHE A 240 -9.11 -1.82 15.79
CA PHE A 240 -8.22 -2.48 14.85
C PHE A 240 -9.02 -3.33 13.87
N ASP A 241 -8.47 -3.52 12.67
CA ASP A 241 -9.04 -4.36 11.61
C ASP A 241 -8.16 -5.56 11.27
N THR A 242 -6.92 -5.58 11.71
CA THR A 242 -5.97 -6.67 11.50
C THR A 242 -5.29 -7.06 12.82
N VAL A 243 -5.29 -8.35 13.13
CA VAL A 243 -4.48 -8.91 14.21
C VAL A 243 -3.27 -9.62 13.62
N TYR A 244 -2.08 -9.30 14.10
CA TYR A 244 -0.85 -9.93 13.66
C TYR A 244 -0.32 -10.87 14.74
N LEU A 245 -0.06 -12.10 14.33
CA LEU A 245 0.52 -13.16 15.15
C LEU A 245 1.99 -13.36 14.75
N PRO A 246 2.96 -13.18 15.67
CA PRO A 246 4.30 -13.69 15.48
C PRO A 246 4.31 -15.16 15.09
N PRO A 247 5.43 -15.73 14.60
CA PRO A 247 5.43 -17.08 14.06
C PRO A 247 4.73 -18.09 14.96
N ILE A 248 3.77 -18.82 14.37
CA ILE A 248 2.92 -19.81 15.05
C ILE A 248 3.45 -21.24 14.89
N HIS A 249 4.64 -21.38 14.36
CA HIS A 249 5.28 -22.65 13.98
C HIS A 249 6.01 -23.30 15.16
N PRO A 250 6.33 -24.60 15.06
CA PRO A 250 7.23 -25.25 16.01
C PRO A 250 8.54 -24.49 16.18
N ILE A 251 9.06 -24.43 17.39
CA ILE A 251 10.27 -23.68 17.75
C ILE A 251 11.41 -24.65 17.97
N GLY A 252 12.60 -24.35 17.43
CA GLY A 252 13.79 -25.18 17.57
C GLY A 252 14.23 -25.41 19.02
N GLU A 253 14.89 -26.52 19.27
CA GLU A 253 15.43 -26.89 20.57
C GLU A 253 16.95 -26.65 20.63
N ILE A 254 17.62 -26.81 19.48
CA ILE A 254 19.07 -26.60 19.40
C ILE A 254 19.37 -25.11 19.47
N ASN A 255 20.24 -24.72 20.38
CA ASN A 255 20.61 -23.33 20.67
C ASN A 255 19.41 -22.44 21.07
N ARG A 256 18.33 -23.04 21.60
CA ARG A 256 17.15 -22.31 22.06
C ARG A 256 17.55 -21.19 23.01
N LYS A 257 16.97 -20.01 22.84
CA LYS A 257 17.19 -18.88 23.72
C LYS A 257 16.34 -18.98 24.98
N GLY A 258 16.94 -18.66 26.12
CA GLY A 258 16.23 -18.47 27.38
C GLY A 258 15.75 -17.05 27.58
N ARG A 259 15.16 -16.77 28.74
CA ARG A 259 14.62 -15.46 29.13
C ARG A 259 15.63 -14.33 28.88
N ASN A 260 15.11 -13.18 28.45
CA ASN A 260 15.93 -12.01 28.11
C ASN A 260 17.12 -12.34 27.17
N ASN A 261 16.91 -13.28 26.22
CA ASN A 261 17.87 -13.68 25.19
C ASN A 261 19.14 -14.38 25.74
N THR A 262 19.05 -15.07 26.87
CA THR A 262 20.21 -15.84 27.38
C THR A 262 20.53 -17.02 26.46
N LEU A 263 21.80 -17.43 26.44
CA LEU A 263 22.29 -18.60 25.68
C LEU A 263 22.09 -19.92 26.42
N THR A 264 21.71 -19.87 27.68
CA THR A 264 21.45 -21.03 28.56
C THR A 264 19.97 -21.03 28.93
N PRO A 265 19.13 -21.75 28.19
CA PRO A 265 17.71 -21.86 28.53
C PRO A 265 17.52 -22.71 29.78
N GLU A 266 16.54 -22.36 30.60
CA GLU A 266 16.06 -23.16 31.72
C GLU A 266 14.91 -24.10 31.30
N PRO A 267 14.65 -25.18 32.05
CA PRO A 267 13.49 -26.01 31.80
C PRO A 267 12.18 -25.17 31.81
N GLY A 268 11.40 -25.25 30.73
CA GLY A 268 10.17 -24.47 30.56
C GLY A 268 10.34 -23.17 29.77
N ASP A 269 11.55 -22.78 29.38
CA ASP A 269 11.75 -21.65 28.48
C ASP A 269 11.23 -21.95 27.08
N VAL A 270 10.39 -21.06 26.57
CA VAL A 270 9.64 -21.26 25.33
C VAL A 270 10.44 -20.94 24.06
N GLY A 271 11.59 -20.28 24.17
CA GLY A 271 12.42 -19.87 23.04
C GLY A 271 11.82 -18.75 22.18
N SER A 272 12.56 -18.38 21.13
CA SER A 272 12.12 -17.39 20.15
C SER A 272 11.22 -18.01 19.09
N PRO A 273 10.02 -17.48 18.80
CA PRO A 273 9.17 -18.01 17.73
C PRO A 273 9.78 -17.83 16.33
N TRP A 274 10.74 -16.93 16.17
CA TRP A 274 11.47 -16.77 14.90
C TRP A 274 12.54 -17.82 14.65
N ALA A 275 12.90 -18.64 15.66
CA ALA A 275 13.69 -19.85 15.48
C ALA A 275 12.77 -21.00 15.04
N ILE A 276 12.31 -20.93 13.78
CA ILE A 276 11.25 -21.81 13.24
C ILE A 276 11.78 -23.21 12.96
N GLY A 277 11.06 -24.21 13.43
CA GLY A 277 11.20 -25.62 13.07
C GLY A 277 11.84 -26.47 14.15
N SER A 278 11.29 -27.66 14.31
CA SER A 278 11.75 -28.75 15.19
C SER A 278 11.36 -30.09 14.59
N ALA A 279 11.54 -31.17 15.34
CA ALA A 279 11.05 -32.50 14.96
C ALA A 279 9.51 -32.52 14.69
N GLU A 280 8.77 -31.55 15.20
CA GLU A 280 7.30 -31.44 15.07
C GLU A 280 6.87 -30.70 13.79
N GLY A 281 7.80 -30.19 13.00
CA GLY A 281 7.53 -29.59 11.71
C GLY A 281 8.21 -28.24 11.49
N GLY A 282 7.93 -27.60 10.37
CA GLY A 282 8.52 -26.33 9.93
C GLY A 282 7.47 -25.25 9.65
N HIS A 283 7.68 -24.49 8.59
CA HIS A 283 6.87 -23.34 8.20
C HIS A 283 5.41 -23.65 7.81
N ASP A 284 5.07 -24.90 7.61
CA ASP A 284 3.70 -25.39 7.33
C ASP A 284 3.07 -26.16 8.49
N ALA A 285 3.66 -26.09 9.68
CA ALA A 285 3.17 -26.71 10.89
C ALA A 285 2.78 -25.66 11.94
N ILE A 286 1.89 -26.02 12.84
CA ILE A 286 1.46 -25.24 14.01
C ILE A 286 2.22 -25.75 15.23
N HIS A 287 2.68 -24.85 16.09
CA HIS A 287 3.27 -25.23 17.38
C HIS A 287 2.26 -26.01 18.23
N PRO A 288 2.57 -27.24 18.69
CA PRO A 288 1.61 -28.11 19.36
C PRO A 288 0.92 -27.48 20.56
N SER A 289 1.63 -26.67 21.34
CA SER A 289 1.05 -25.97 22.49
C SER A 289 0.04 -24.89 22.12
N LEU A 290 -0.01 -24.42 20.85
CA LEU A 290 -1.03 -23.48 20.38
C LEU A 290 -2.34 -24.18 19.99
N GLY A 291 -2.28 -25.47 19.67
CA GLY A 291 -3.38 -26.27 19.17
C GLY A 291 -3.08 -26.91 17.82
N ASP A 292 -4.11 -27.29 17.12
CA ASP A 292 -4.03 -27.95 15.81
C ASP A 292 -4.62 -27.08 14.66
N GLU A 293 -4.68 -27.65 13.46
CA GLU A 293 -5.26 -26.99 12.29
C GLU A 293 -6.75 -26.63 12.47
N LYS A 294 -7.51 -27.44 13.23
CA LYS A 294 -8.90 -27.16 13.51
C LYS A 294 -9.03 -25.93 14.42
N ASP A 295 -8.21 -25.88 15.49
CA ASP A 295 -8.18 -24.75 16.41
C ASP A 295 -7.79 -23.46 15.70
N PHE A 296 -6.83 -23.52 14.78
CA PHE A 296 -6.46 -22.37 13.94
C PHE A 296 -7.59 -21.91 13.03
N LYS A 297 -8.29 -22.84 12.37
CA LYS A 297 -9.45 -22.50 11.53
C LYS A 297 -10.58 -21.85 12.33
N GLU A 298 -10.83 -22.34 13.55
CA GLU A 298 -11.82 -21.76 14.47
C GLU A 298 -11.38 -20.33 14.88
N PHE A 299 -10.09 -20.10 15.12
CA PHE A 299 -9.55 -18.77 15.41
C PHE A 299 -9.72 -17.81 14.23
N ILE A 300 -9.38 -18.23 12.99
CA ILE A 300 -9.61 -17.44 11.77
C ILE A 300 -11.10 -17.09 11.60
N LYS A 301 -11.99 -18.06 11.87
CA LYS A 301 -13.43 -17.83 11.83
C LYS A 301 -13.88 -16.81 12.87
N ALA A 302 -13.39 -16.95 14.11
CA ALA A 302 -13.71 -16.03 15.19
C ALA A 302 -13.21 -14.60 14.92
N ALA A 303 -12.06 -14.43 14.28
CA ALA A 303 -11.56 -13.15 13.82
C ALA A 303 -12.50 -12.54 12.77
N LYS A 304 -12.88 -13.31 11.76
CA LYS A 304 -13.79 -12.86 10.70
C LYS A 304 -15.17 -12.45 11.22
N GLU A 305 -15.71 -13.14 12.24
CA GLU A 305 -16.97 -12.78 12.90
C GLU A 305 -16.90 -11.41 13.61
N ARG A 306 -15.70 -10.88 13.80
CA ARG A 306 -15.40 -9.58 14.43
C ARG A 306 -14.89 -8.54 13.43
N ASP A 307 -15.03 -8.82 12.13
CA ASP A 307 -14.49 -8.00 11.05
C ASP A 307 -12.96 -7.78 11.17
N LEU A 308 -12.25 -8.78 11.73
CA LEU A 308 -10.79 -8.79 11.83
C LEU A 308 -10.17 -9.73 10.81
N GLU A 309 -9.06 -9.32 10.21
CA GLU A 309 -8.18 -10.19 9.46
C GLU A 309 -7.03 -10.71 10.34
N VAL A 310 -6.57 -11.91 10.04
CA VAL A 310 -5.40 -12.48 10.72
C VAL A 310 -4.20 -12.42 9.80
N ALA A 311 -3.16 -11.69 10.24
CA ALA A 311 -1.85 -11.70 9.64
C ALA A 311 -0.96 -12.71 10.37
N ILE A 312 -0.18 -13.51 9.63
CA ILE A 312 0.87 -14.35 10.19
C ILE A 312 2.24 -13.91 9.70
N ASP A 313 3.27 -14.28 10.46
CA ASP A 313 4.66 -14.00 10.08
C ASP A 313 5.13 -14.95 8.97
N LEU A 314 5.84 -14.43 7.99
CA LEU A 314 6.61 -15.18 7.00
C LEU A 314 8.10 -14.88 7.21
N ALA A 315 8.71 -15.64 8.12
CA ALA A 315 10.13 -15.51 8.43
C ALA A 315 10.92 -16.62 7.72
N LEU A 316 11.61 -16.27 6.64
CA LEU A 316 12.37 -17.22 5.81
C LEU A 316 13.75 -17.50 6.42
N GLN A 317 13.73 -18.23 7.52
CA GLN A 317 14.88 -18.69 8.29
C GLN A 317 14.50 -19.92 9.10
N CYS A 318 15.45 -20.72 9.50
CA CYS A 318 15.23 -22.01 10.14
C CYS A 318 15.98 -22.14 11.45
N ALA A 319 15.41 -22.83 12.45
CA ALA A 319 16.19 -23.36 13.56
C ALA A 319 17.16 -24.45 13.06
N PRO A 320 18.24 -24.76 13.79
CA PRO A 320 19.18 -25.82 13.41
C PRO A 320 18.54 -27.20 13.23
N ASP A 321 17.47 -27.47 13.96
CA ASP A 321 16.70 -28.73 13.93
C ASP A 321 15.46 -28.69 13.02
N HIS A 322 15.32 -27.65 12.21
CA HIS A 322 14.27 -27.58 11.19
C HIS A 322 14.37 -28.75 10.20
N PRO A 323 13.25 -29.37 9.77
CA PRO A 323 13.28 -30.47 8.79
C PRO A 323 14.06 -30.17 7.51
N TRP A 324 14.05 -28.94 7.03
CA TRP A 324 14.83 -28.53 5.85
C TRP A 324 16.34 -28.57 6.06
N ALA A 325 16.83 -28.29 7.26
CA ALA A 325 18.27 -28.35 7.54
C ALA A 325 18.86 -29.74 7.29
N LYS A 326 18.05 -30.78 7.48
CA LYS A 326 18.43 -32.17 7.20
C LYS A 326 18.11 -32.62 5.79
N ALA A 327 16.93 -32.24 5.26
CA ALA A 327 16.42 -32.71 3.97
C ALA A 327 17.01 -31.95 2.79
N HIS A 328 17.37 -30.68 3.00
CA HIS A 328 17.81 -29.74 1.97
C HIS A 328 19.02 -28.93 2.46
N PRO A 329 20.18 -29.56 2.74
CA PRO A 329 21.38 -28.84 3.19
C PRO A 329 21.86 -27.82 2.16
N GLU A 330 21.54 -27.98 0.88
CA GLU A 330 21.81 -27.04 -0.20
C GLU A 330 21.10 -25.68 -0.02
N TRP A 331 20.05 -25.61 0.79
CA TRP A 331 19.35 -24.34 1.07
C TRP A 331 20.03 -23.51 2.17
N PHE A 332 21.20 -23.92 2.63
CA PHE A 332 21.95 -23.23 3.68
C PHE A 332 23.39 -22.94 3.22
N THR A 333 24.01 -21.96 3.87
CA THR A 333 25.42 -21.64 3.62
C THR A 333 26.29 -22.50 4.55
N VAL A 334 27.12 -23.34 3.95
CA VAL A 334 28.09 -24.16 4.69
C VAL A 334 29.42 -23.42 4.76
N LEU A 335 29.96 -23.29 5.98
CA LEU A 335 31.26 -22.69 6.24
C LEU A 335 32.42 -23.66 5.90
N PRO A 336 33.69 -23.18 5.77
CA PRO A 336 34.82 -24.02 5.42
C PRO A 336 35.10 -25.19 6.40
N ASP A 337 34.64 -25.07 7.64
CA ASP A 337 34.73 -26.12 8.65
C ASP A 337 33.60 -27.17 8.60
N GLY A 338 32.67 -27.02 7.64
CA GLY A 338 31.51 -27.89 7.44
C GLY A 338 30.29 -27.55 8.29
N THR A 339 30.33 -26.50 9.10
CA THR A 339 29.17 -26.05 9.88
C THR A 339 28.25 -25.17 9.03
N ILE A 340 26.95 -25.13 9.37
CA ILE A 340 26.00 -24.20 8.73
C ILE A 340 26.14 -22.82 9.40
N ALA A 341 26.22 -21.78 8.57
CA ALA A 341 26.27 -20.40 9.05
C ALA A 341 24.96 -20.02 9.77
N TYR A 342 25.06 -19.52 10.98
CA TYR A 342 23.93 -18.91 11.68
C TYR A 342 23.78 -17.42 11.32
N ALA A 343 22.63 -16.83 11.64
CA ALA A 343 22.36 -15.43 11.36
C ALA A 343 23.25 -14.50 12.20
N GLU A 344 23.84 -13.51 11.55
CA GLU A 344 24.66 -12.49 12.20
C GLU A 344 24.34 -11.09 11.67
N ASN A 345 24.41 -10.12 12.57
CA ASN A 345 24.54 -8.70 12.26
C ASN A 345 25.60 -8.14 13.22
N PRO A 346 26.87 -8.30 12.88
CA PRO A 346 27.97 -8.07 13.83
C PRO A 346 27.88 -6.75 14.59
N PRO A 347 28.06 -6.77 15.92
CA PRO A 347 28.49 -7.89 16.74
C PRO A 347 27.38 -8.86 17.22
N LYS A 348 26.10 -8.62 16.83
CA LYS A 348 24.97 -9.47 17.23
C LYS A 348 25.03 -10.83 16.53
N LYS A 349 24.76 -11.91 17.28
CA LYS A 349 24.73 -13.28 16.81
C LYS A 349 23.41 -13.96 17.20
N TYR A 350 22.83 -14.70 16.26
CA TYR A 350 21.56 -15.42 16.42
C TYR A 350 21.81 -16.91 16.16
N GLN A 351 22.42 -17.61 17.13
CA GLN A 351 22.86 -19.00 16.98
C GLN A 351 21.71 -19.99 16.82
N ASP A 352 20.50 -19.60 17.19
CA ASP A 352 19.26 -20.34 17.05
C ASP A 352 18.63 -20.21 15.66
N ILE A 353 19.25 -19.48 14.72
CA ILE A 353 18.68 -19.17 13.40
C ILE A 353 19.70 -19.42 12.28
N TYR A 354 19.35 -20.28 11.31
CA TYR A 354 20.05 -20.47 10.05
C TYR A 354 19.33 -19.70 8.93
N PRO A 355 19.97 -18.68 8.30
CA PRO A 355 19.45 -18.01 7.11
C PRO A 355 19.37 -18.97 5.93
N LEU A 356 18.36 -18.81 5.08
CA LEU A 356 18.26 -19.54 3.82
C LEU A 356 19.19 -18.95 2.75
N ASN A 357 19.83 -19.82 1.99
CA ASN A 357 20.66 -19.48 0.85
C ASN A 357 19.83 -19.59 -0.44
N PHE A 358 19.64 -18.48 -1.12
CA PHE A 358 18.82 -18.38 -2.33
C PHE A 358 19.61 -18.64 -3.64
N ASP A 359 20.92 -18.88 -3.55
CA ASP A 359 21.79 -19.00 -4.73
C ASP A 359 22.03 -20.46 -5.12
N ASN A 360 22.12 -21.38 -4.14
CA ASN A 360 22.51 -22.77 -4.41
C ASN A 360 21.44 -23.58 -5.14
N ASP A 361 20.17 -23.49 -4.70
CA ASP A 361 19.00 -24.10 -5.34
C ASP A 361 17.82 -23.14 -5.34
N ALA A 362 17.93 -22.07 -6.10
CA ALA A 362 16.85 -21.08 -6.21
C ALA A 362 15.51 -21.70 -6.64
N LYS A 363 15.55 -22.67 -7.59
CA LYS A 363 14.32 -23.28 -8.12
C LYS A 363 13.57 -24.10 -7.08
N GLY A 364 14.27 -24.94 -6.32
CA GLY A 364 13.67 -25.77 -5.28
C GLY A 364 13.16 -24.91 -4.13
N LEU A 365 13.99 -23.98 -3.64
CA LEU A 365 13.62 -23.10 -2.53
C LEU A 365 12.45 -22.17 -2.88
N TYR A 366 12.42 -21.58 -4.08
CA TYR A 366 11.30 -20.75 -4.54
C TYR A 366 9.99 -21.54 -4.58
N ALA A 367 10.01 -22.75 -5.14
CA ALA A 367 8.83 -23.61 -5.23
C ALA A 367 8.31 -23.98 -3.83
N GLU A 368 9.21 -24.28 -2.89
CA GLU A 368 8.83 -24.63 -1.54
C GLU A 368 8.25 -23.44 -0.76
N VAL A 369 8.85 -22.26 -0.83
CA VAL A 369 8.28 -21.07 -0.19
C VAL A 369 6.90 -20.72 -0.79
N LEU A 370 6.73 -20.83 -2.10
CA LEU A 370 5.42 -20.65 -2.73
C LEU A 370 4.39 -21.67 -2.21
N ARG A 371 4.82 -22.94 -2.03
CA ARG A 371 3.97 -23.98 -1.46
C ARG A 371 3.52 -23.63 -0.05
N VAL A 372 4.44 -23.15 0.80
CA VAL A 372 4.15 -22.70 2.17
C VAL A 372 3.17 -21.53 2.19
N VAL A 373 3.39 -20.50 1.38
CA VAL A 373 2.46 -19.37 1.30
C VAL A 373 1.07 -19.84 0.86
N LYS A 374 0.98 -20.65 -0.20
CA LYS A 374 -0.30 -21.20 -0.69
C LYS A 374 -0.96 -22.14 0.34
N PHE A 375 -0.19 -22.85 1.17
CA PHE A 375 -0.70 -23.68 2.25
C PHE A 375 -1.49 -22.82 3.26
N TRP A 376 -0.96 -21.68 3.68
CA TRP A 376 -1.63 -20.78 4.62
C TRP A 376 -2.78 -20.01 3.98
N VAL A 377 -2.66 -19.60 2.72
CA VAL A 377 -3.76 -18.96 1.97
C VAL A 377 -4.98 -19.89 1.91
N LYS A 378 -4.79 -21.18 1.64
CA LYS A 378 -5.88 -22.18 1.66
C LYS A 378 -6.55 -22.33 3.04
N ARG A 379 -5.88 -21.96 4.11
CA ARG A 379 -6.38 -21.98 5.49
C ARG A 379 -7.02 -20.66 5.93
N GLY A 380 -7.14 -19.71 5.00
CA GLY A 380 -7.84 -18.45 5.22
C GLY A 380 -6.94 -17.26 5.56
N VAL A 381 -5.61 -17.44 5.57
CA VAL A 381 -4.67 -16.33 5.74
C VAL A 381 -4.61 -15.50 4.46
N LYS A 382 -4.84 -14.20 4.59
CA LYS A 382 -4.77 -13.25 3.47
C LYS A 382 -3.70 -12.18 3.66
N VAL A 383 -3.05 -12.17 4.80
CA VAL A 383 -2.09 -11.15 5.17
C VAL A 383 -0.83 -11.79 5.74
N PHE A 384 0.32 -11.45 5.17
CA PHE A 384 1.62 -11.89 5.63
C PHE A 384 2.48 -10.68 6.05
N ARG A 385 2.95 -10.69 7.29
CA ARG A 385 4.06 -9.83 7.68
C ARG A 385 5.35 -10.58 7.35
N VAL A 386 6.21 -9.98 6.58
CA VAL A 386 7.42 -10.64 6.10
C VAL A 386 8.64 -10.12 6.87
N ASP A 387 9.29 -11.05 7.56
CA ASP A 387 10.44 -10.79 8.40
C ASP A 387 11.69 -10.48 7.57
N ASN A 388 12.33 -9.34 7.80
CA ASN A 388 13.58 -8.93 7.18
C ASN A 388 13.69 -9.23 5.66
N PRO A 389 12.73 -8.81 4.79
CA PRO A 389 12.75 -9.15 3.37
C PRO A 389 13.95 -8.54 2.63
N HIS A 390 14.52 -7.46 3.15
CA HIS A 390 15.69 -6.78 2.57
C HIS A 390 16.99 -7.60 2.64
N THR A 391 16.97 -8.74 3.35
CA THR A 391 18.07 -9.70 3.42
C THR A 391 17.94 -10.84 2.42
N LYS A 392 16.90 -10.86 1.60
CA LYS A 392 16.63 -11.86 0.57
C LYS A 392 16.58 -11.19 -0.81
N PRO A 393 16.76 -11.95 -1.93
CA PRO A 393 16.83 -11.38 -3.27
C PRO A 393 15.54 -10.66 -3.68
N GLY A 394 15.66 -9.47 -4.28
CA GLY A 394 14.50 -8.69 -4.74
C GLY A 394 13.70 -9.38 -5.84
N ASN A 395 14.37 -10.07 -6.77
CA ASN A 395 13.73 -10.84 -7.84
C ASN A 395 12.95 -12.06 -7.32
N PHE A 396 13.37 -12.64 -6.20
CA PHE A 396 12.59 -13.68 -5.51
C PHE A 396 11.24 -13.13 -5.04
N TRP A 397 11.24 -11.96 -4.39
CA TRP A 397 10.01 -11.32 -3.92
C TRP A 397 9.08 -10.92 -5.05
N GLU A 398 9.63 -10.33 -6.12
CA GLU A 398 8.87 -9.97 -7.31
C GLU A 398 8.14 -11.20 -7.87
N TRP A 399 8.88 -12.29 -8.09
CA TRP A 399 8.33 -13.55 -8.59
C TRP A 399 7.28 -14.16 -7.65
N LEU A 400 7.57 -14.24 -6.34
CA LEU A 400 6.66 -14.84 -5.36
C LEU A 400 5.33 -14.08 -5.28
N ILE A 401 5.42 -12.75 -5.13
CA ILE A 401 4.24 -11.89 -4.98
C ILE A 401 3.39 -11.90 -6.25
N GLU A 402 4.02 -11.79 -7.44
CA GLU A 402 3.31 -11.90 -8.71
C GLU A 402 2.60 -13.26 -8.84
N THR A 403 3.31 -14.37 -8.59
CA THR A 403 2.75 -15.72 -8.69
C THR A 403 1.60 -15.97 -7.69
N VAL A 404 1.67 -15.42 -6.49
CA VAL A 404 0.56 -15.48 -5.53
C VAL A 404 -0.62 -14.65 -6.02
N HIS A 405 -0.38 -13.43 -6.52
CA HIS A 405 -1.43 -12.53 -6.98
C HIS A 405 -2.11 -12.98 -8.28
N GLU A 406 -1.51 -13.86 -9.07
CA GLU A 406 -2.19 -14.47 -10.24
C GLU A 406 -3.47 -15.22 -9.85
N THR A 407 -3.48 -15.84 -8.67
CA THR A 407 -4.61 -16.66 -8.19
C THR A 407 -5.29 -16.10 -6.95
N ASN A 408 -4.59 -15.27 -6.19
CA ASN A 408 -5.04 -14.70 -4.91
C ASN A 408 -4.68 -13.21 -4.83
N PRO A 409 -5.29 -12.36 -5.68
CA PRO A 409 -4.95 -10.94 -5.76
C PRO A 409 -5.28 -10.16 -4.47
N GLU A 410 -6.06 -10.74 -3.57
CA GLU A 410 -6.42 -10.17 -2.28
C GLU A 410 -5.35 -10.32 -1.20
N VAL A 411 -4.28 -11.09 -1.44
CA VAL A 411 -3.22 -11.30 -0.45
C VAL A 411 -2.37 -10.05 -0.28
N ILE A 412 -2.15 -9.67 0.98
CA ILE A 412 -1.31 -8.53 1.37
C ILE A 412 0.03 -9.03 1.90
N PHE A 413 1.12 -8.41 1.45
CA PHE A 413 2.46 -8.62 1.98
C PHE A 413 2.97 -7.31 2.61
N LEU A 414 3.18 -7.30 3.93
CA LEU A 414 3.78 -6.22 4.69
C LEU A 414 5.27 -6.51 4.91
N ALA A 415 6.14 -5.69 4.37
CA ALA A 415 7.59 -5.82 4.54
C ALA A 415 8.04 -5.24 5.89
N GLU A 416 8.71 -6.01 6.73
CA GLU A 416 9.51 -5.46 7.81
C GLU A 416 10.86 -5.00 7.26
N ALA A 417 10.95 -3.73 6.86
CA ALA A 417 12.09 -3.23 6.12
C ALA A 417 12.70 -1.98 6.76
N PHE A 418 13.35 -2.17 7.93
CA PHE A 418 14.18 -1.12 8.53
C PHE A 418 15.55 -1.07 7.84
N THR A 419 15.58 -0.46 6.67
CA THR A 419 16.74 -0.43 5.78
C THR A 419 16.85 0.90 5.04
N ALA A 420 17.96 1.12 4.33
CA ALA A 420 18.19 2.33 3.55
C ALA A 420 17.10 2.53 2.46
N PRO A 421 16.75 3.78 2.11
CA PRO A 421 15.66 4.11 1.20
C PRO A 421 15.69 3.34 -0.14
N ALA A 422 16.87 3.12 -0.72
CA ALA A 422 16.99 2.38 -1.97
C ALA A 422 16.44 0.94 -1.88
N ARG A 423 16.69 0.24 -0.77
CA ARG A 423 16.17 -1.11 -0.53
C ARG A 423 14.69 -1.09 -0.15
N LEU A 424 14.29 -0.14 0.72
CA LEU A 424 12.90 0.05 1.14
C LEU A 424 11.98 0.24 -0.08
N TYR A 425 12.28 1.24 -0.92
CA TYR A 425 11.51 1.49 -2.14
C TYR A 425 11.74 0.44 -3.22
N GLY A 426 12.90 -0.26 -3.20
CA GLY A 426 13.14 -1.43 -4.05
C GLY A 426 12.15 -2.56 -3.77
N LEU A 427 11.93 -2.90 -2.50
CA LEU A 427 10.94 -3.91 -2.09
C LEU A 427 9.52 -3.49 -2.46
N ALA A 428 9.16 -2.21 -2.27
CA ALA A 428 7.86 -1.71 -2.69
C ALA A 428 7.65 -1.89 -4.21
N LYS A 429 8.69 -1.65 -5.04
CA LYS A 429 8.65 -1.87 -6.50
C LYS A 429 8.59 -3.36 -6.85
N ALA A 430 9.21 -4.23 -6.05
CA ALA A 430 9.13 -5.69 -6.20
C ALA A 430 7.75 -6.28 -5.87
N GLY A 431 6.80 -5.46 -5.40
CA GLY A 431 5.42 -5.89 -5.22
C GLY A 431 4.89 -5.85 -3.79
N PHE A 432 5.74 -5.64 -2.78
CA PHE A 432 5.26 -5.52 -1.40
C PHE A 432 4.13 -4.49 -1.30
N THR A 433 3.05 -4.90 -0.66
CA THR A 433 1.82 -4.11 -0.57
C THR A 433 1.97 -2.95 0.40
N GLN A 434 2.61 -3.22 1.54
CA GLN A 434 2.85 -2.29 2.64
C GLN A 434 4.29 -2.46 3.16
N SER A 435 4.81 -1.50 3.92
CA SER A 435 6.14 -1.60 4.52
C SER A 435 6.22 -0.90 5.87
N TYR A 436 6.90 -1.51 6.84
CA TYR A 436 7.42 -0.79 7.99
C TYR A 436 8.37 0.31 7.52
N ILE A 437 8.53 1.34 8.34
CA ILE A 437 9.39 2.49 8.03
C ILE A 437 9.96 3.07 9.34
N TYR A 438 10.96 3.92 9.23
CA TYR A 438 11.69 4.51 10.37
C TYR A 438 10.88 5.48 11.26
N PHE A 439 9.55 5.39 11.29
CA PHE A 439 8.71 6.22 12.15
C PHE A 439 9.13 6.18 13.63
N PRO A 440 9.43 5.03 14.29
CA PRO A 440 9.80 5.01 15.70
C PRO A 440 10.94 5.96 16.08
N TRP A 441 11.90 6.17 15.18
CA TRP A 441 13.10 7.00 15.42
C TRP A 441 12.93 8.47 14.99
N LYS A 442 11.80 8.87 14.41
CA LYS A 442 11.49 10.25 14.06
C LYS A 442 10.76 10.92 15.21
N THR A 443 11.47 11.74 16.00
CA THR A 443 10.97 12.25 17.28
C THR A 443 10.92 13.77 17.37
N THR A 444 11.73 14.50 16.59
CA THR A 444 11.68 15.96 16.55
C THR A 444 10.70 16.47 15.49
N LYS A 445 10.31 17.74 15.58
CA LYS A 445 9.45 18.39 14.58
C LYS A 445 10.08 18.34 13.18
N GLU A 446 11.36 18.64 13.11
CA GLU A 446 12.14 18.68 11.87
C GLU A 446 12.17 17.31 11.21
N GLU A 447 12.53 16.26 11.96
CA GLU A 447 12.56 14.88 11.48
C GLU A 447 11.19 14.38 11.01
N LEU A 448 10.11 14.74 11.73
CA LEU A 448 8.74 14.35 11.38
C LEU A 448 8.25 15.10 10.14
N THR A 449 8.67 16.37 9.96
CA THR A 449 8.34 17.15 8.76
C THR A 449 9.01 16.57 7.52
N GLU A 450 10.33 16.34 7.57
CA GLU A 450 11.09 15.71 6.49
C GLU A 450 10.55 14.32 6.14
N PHE A 451 10.22 13.54 7.17
CA PHE A 451 9.63 12.22 7.02
C PHE A 451 8.26 12.28 6.33
N GLY A 452 7.37 13.19 6.76
CA GLY A 452 6.06 13.39 6.14
C GLY A 452 6.16 13.80 4.68
N GLU A 453 7.09 14.69 4.35
CA GLU A 453 7.38 15.08 2.96
C GLU A 453 7.93 13.92 2.14
N GLU A 454 8.81 13.10 2.71
CA GLU A 454 9.37 11.92 2.04
C GLU A 454 8.29 10.91 1.69
N ILE A 455 7.46 10.50 2.65
CA ILE A 455 6.41 9.51 2.41
C ILE A 455 5.37 10.02 1.41
N THR A 456 5.07 11.30 1.42
CA THR A 456 4.15 11.94 0.46
C THR A 456 4.72 11.91 -0.96
N ARG A 457 6.00 12.22 -1.13
CA ARG A 457 6.68 12.16 -2.44
C ARG A 457 6.73 10.76 -3.04
N HIS A 458 6.65 9.72 -2.22
CA HIS A 458 6.74 8.31 -2.65
C HIS A 458 5.41 7.55 -2.52
N ALA A 459 4.28 8.26 -2.36
CA ALA A 459 2.97 7.64 -2.15
C ALA A 459 2.51 6.75 -3.32
N ASP A 460 2.95 7.02 -4.55
CA ASP A 460 2.68 6.20 -5.73
C ASP A 460 3.55 4.93 -5.81
N ILE A 461 4.58 4.80 -4.96
CA ILE A 461 5.52 3.67 -4.91
C ILE A 461 5.26 2.80 -3.69
N ALA A 462 5.17 3.41 -2.50
CA ALA A 462 5.17 2.71 -1.22
C ALA A 462 4.02 3.15 -0.32
N ARG A 463 3.55 2.23 0.51
CA ARG A 463 2.52 2.45 1.52
C ARG A 463 3.13 2.21 2.89
N PRO A 464 3.60 3.26 3.58
CA PRO A 464 4.25 3.14 4.88
C PRO A 464 3.24 2.80 5.97
N SER A 465 3.55 1.75 6.75
CA SER A 465 2.83 1.38 7.96
C SER A 465 3.59 1.91 9.18
N LEU A 466 2.97 2.79 9.96
CA LEU A 466 3.59 3.49 11.08
C LEU A 466 3.39 2.69 12.37
N TRP A 467 4.38 1.92 12.74
CA TRP A 467 4.36 1.16 13.99
C TRP A 467 4.87 2.00 15.15
N VAL A 468 4.11 2.04 16.24
CA VAL A 468 4.48 2.82 17.44
C VAL A 468 5.51 2.11 18.29
N ASN A 469 5.52 0.78 18.27
CA ASN A 469 6.48 -0.14 18.87
C ASN A 469 6.42 -1.50 18.18
N THR A 470 7.39 -2.35 18.42
CA THR A 470 7.39 -3.78 18.04
C THR A 470 8.02 -4.58 19.17
N PRO A 471 7.97 -5.91 19.19
CA PRO A 471 8.68 -6.72 20.20
C PRO A 471 10.20 -6.46 20.26
N ASP A 472 10.80 -5.92 19.19
CA ASP A 472 12.21 -5.60 19.04
C ASP A 472 12.54 -4.11 19.23
N ILE A 473 11.52 -3.25 19.26
CA ILE A 473 11.72 -1.79 19.21
C ILE A 473 10.91 -1.11 20.30
N LEU A 474 11.58 -0.87 21.41
CA LEU A 474 11.17 0.07 22.46
C LEU A 474 12.07 1.30 22.35
N HIS A 475 11.65 2.29 21.55
CA HIS A 475 12.47 3.48 21.35
C HIS A 475 12.63 4.32 22.62
N ASP A 476 13.81 4.93 22.81
CA ASP A 476 14.17 5.74 23.98
C ASP A 476 13.16 6.86 24.30
N PHE A 477 12.49 7.40 23.28
CA PHE A 477 11.40 8.38 23.46
C PHE A 477 10.24 7.84 24.29
N LEU A 478 9.88 6.55 24.14
CA LEU A 478 8.87 5.89 24.97
C LEU A 478 9.42 5.56 26.36
N VAL A 479 10.68 5.15 26.46
CA VAL A 479 11.32 4.83 27.75
C VAL A 479 11.32 6.04 28.66
N LYS A 480 11.67 7.23 28.15
CA LYS A 480 11.88 8.45 28.94
C LYS A 480 10.66 9.39 28.99
N GLY A 481 9.80 9.35 27.99
CA GLY A 481 8.75 10.37 27.81
C GLY A 481 7.44 10.09 28.57
N GLY A 482 7.34 8.95 29.25
CA GLY A 482 6.15 8.57 30.03
C GLY A 482 4.86 8.53 29.19
N ARG A 483 3.70 8.64 29.85
CA ARG A 483 2.37 8.55 29.21
C ARG A 483 2.19 9.52 28.04
N GLY A 484 2.75 10.73 28.15
CA GLY A 484 2.66 11.74 27.09
C GLY A 484 3.29 11.28 25.77
N ALA A 485 4.45 10.60 25.84
CA ALA A 485 5.12 10.07 24.66
C ALA A 485 4.29 8.98 23.97
N PHE A 486 3.68 8.08 24.71
CA PHE A 486 2.78 7.05 24.16
C PHE A 486 1.58 7.69 23.45
N ALA A 487 0.93 8.68 24.07
CA ALA A 487 -0.21 9.38 23.47
C ALA A 487 0.19 10.11 22.16
N ILE A 488 1.33 10.83 22.15
CA ILE A 488 1.85 11.52 20.98
C ILE A 488 2.14 10.52 19.85
N ARG A 489 2.82 9.41 20.15
CA ARG A 489 3.17 8.42 19.12
C ARG A 489 1.94 7.75 18.54
N ALA A 490 0.96 7.37 19.35
CA ALA A 490 -0.30 6.80 18.87
C ALA A 490 -1.07 7.79 17.98
N ALA A 491 -1.19 9.05 18.41
CA ALA A 491 -1.86 10.09 17.63
C ALA A 491 -1.18 10.32 16.29
N LEU A 492 0.13 10.48 16.27
CA LEU A 492 0.89 10.70 15.03
C LEU A 492 0.80 9.48 14.11
N ALA A 493 0.98 8.26 14.61
CA ALA A 493 0.91 7.06 13.79
C ALA A 493 -0.46 6.89 13.12
N SER A 494 -1.55 7.11 13.88
CA SER A 494 -2.92 6.92 13.41
C SER A 494 -3.44 8.05 12.51
N THR A 495 -2.74 9.20 12.43
CA THR A 495 -3.19 10.36 11.66
C THR A 495 -2.28 10.73 10.50
N LEU A 496 -0.98 10.40 10.54
CA LEU A 496 -0.03 10.68 9.46
C LEU A 496 -0.01 9.63 8.35
N SER A 497 -0.52 8.43 8.62
CA SER A 497 -0.65 7.38 7.61
C SER A 497 -1.98 6.65 7.76
N PRO A 498 -2.59 6.19 6.66
CA PRO A 498 -3.75 5.31 6.72
C PRO A 498 -3.39 3.87 7.16
N LEU A 499 -2.09 3.59 7.34
CA LEU A 499 -1.55 2.33 7.82
C LEU A 499 -0.76 2.54 9.09
N TRP A 500 -1.10 1.84 10.14
CA TRP A 500 -0.37 1.89 11.40
C TRP A 500 -0.51 0.61 12.21
N GLY A 501 0.36 0.41 13.18
CA GLY A 501 0.33 -0.78 14.01
C GLY A 501 0.83 -0.53 15.42
N MET A 502 0.45 -1.43 16.32
CA MET A 502 0.80 -1.43 17.74
C MET A 502 1.05 -2.86 18.21
N TYR A 503 2.15 -3.07 18.89
CA TYR A 503 2.41 -4.29 19.65
C TYR A 503 1.82 -4.19 21.05
N SER A 504 1.22 -5.27 21.53
CA SER A 504 0.56 -5.39 22.83
C SER A 504 1.49 -4.99 24.00
N GLY A 505 0.93 -4.28 24.99
CA GLY A 505 1.68 -3.66 26.09
C GLY A 505 1.96 -2.17 25.89
N PHE A 506 1.91 -1.66 24.64
CA PHE A 506 1.96 -0.22 24.39
C PHE A 506 0.82 0.51 25.12
N GLU A 507 -0.37 -0.02 25.06
CA GLU A 507 -1.57 0.47 25.72
C GLU A 507 -1.52 0.34 27.26
N LEU A 508 -0.53 -0.34 27.80
CA LEU A 508 -0.23 -0.43 29.23
C LEU A 508 0.98 0.42 29.63
N PHE A 509 1.54 1.21 28.69
CA PHE A 509 2.77 1.98 28.88
C PHE A 509 3.99 1.14 29.28
N GLU A 510 4.08 -0.08 28.75
CA GLU A 510 5.26 -0.89 28.98
C GLU A 510 6.48 -0.19 28.38
N ASN A 511 7.40 0.27 29.21
CA ASN A 511 8.52 1.11 28.82
C ASN A 511 9.86 0.73 29.48
N VAL A 512 9.97 -0.48 30.00
CA VAL A 512 11.18 -0.90 30.68
C VAL A 512 12.09 -1.67 29.71
N PRO A 513 13.26 -1.14 29.34
CA PRO A 513 14.21 -1.82 28.49
C PRO A 513 15.00 -2.87 29.29
N VAL A 514 15.54 -3.90 28.60
CA VAL A 514 16.38 -4.94 29.22
C VAL A 514 17.63 -4.37 29.88
N LYS A 515 18.14 -3.25 29.37
CA LYS A 515 19.24 -2.45 29.93
C LYS A 515 19.17 -1.03 29.39
N GLU A 516 19.81 -0.10 30.05
CA GLU A 516 19.89 1.28 29.59
C GLU A 516 20.45 1.39 28.16
N GLY A 517 19.78 2.17 27.32
CA GLY A 517 20.12 2.37 25.90
C GLY A 517 19.79 1.18 24.98
N SER A 518 19.13 0.15 25.49
CA SER A 518 18.60 -0.94 24.66
C SER A 518 17.20 -0.61 24.15
N GLU A 519 16.89 -1.01 22.93
CA GLU A 519 15.53 -0.98 22.37
C GLU A 519 14.76 -2.27 22.66
N GLU A 520 15.36 -3.28 23.29
CA GLU A 520 14.70 -4.52 23.68
C GLU A 520 13.99 -4.39 25.02
N TYR A 521 12.75 -4.89 25.08
CA TYR A 521 11.97 -4.92 26.32
C TYR A 521 12.59 -5.87 27.37
N LEU A 522 12.58 -5.46 28.64
CA LEU A 522 12.76 -6.40 29.74
C LEU A 522 11.63 -7.41 29.76
N ASP A 523 11.95 -8.68 29.95
CA ASP A 523 11.00 -9.80 29.96
C ASP A 523 10.18 -9.88 28.66
N SER A 524 10.87 -9.68 27.52
CA SER A 524 10.27 -9.68 26.19
C SER A 524 9.55 -10.99 25.87
N GLU A 525 8.35 -10.88 25.30
CA GLU A 525 7.57 -12.03 24.79
C GLU A 525 8.27 -12.80 23.66
N LYS A 526 9.34 -12.24 23.07
CA LYS A 526 10.20 -12.99 22.14
C LYS A 526 10.82 -14.23 22.79
N TYR A 527 11.05 -14.20 24.10
CA TYR A 527 11.81 -15.24 24.81
C TYR A 527 11.05 -15.89 25.94
N GLN A 528 9.94 -15.31 26.37
CA GLN A 528 9.17 -15.82 27.51
C GLN A 528 7.68 -15.56 27.39
N LEU A 529 6.88 -16.23 28.20
CA LEU A 529 5.44 -15.94 28.33
C LEU A 529 5.27 -14.65 29.16
N ARG A 530 4.29 -13.81 28.78
CA ARG A 530 3.95 -12.60 29.50
C ARG A 530 2.43 -12.42 29.57
N SER A 531 1.85 -12.67 30.73
CA SER A 531 0.42 -12.38 30.96
C SER A 531 0.23 -10.91 31.30
N ARG A 532 -0.82 -10.31 30.74
CA ARG A 532 -1.23 -8.92 31.02
C ARG A 532 -2.65 -8.88 31.52
N ASP A 533 -2.86 -8.21 32.65
CA ASP A 533 -4.20 -7.98 33.21
C ASP A 533 -4.74 -6.65 32.68
N TYR A 534 -5.35 -6.72 31.51
CA TYR A 534 -5.93 -5.55 30.85
C TYR A 534 -7.16 -5.01 31.57
N ASP A 535 -7.94 -5.85 32.23
CA ASP A 535 -9.16 -5.43 32.94
C ASP A 535 -8.80 -4.67 34.20
N GLN A 536 -7.80 -5.12 34.96
CA GLN A 536 -7.27 -4.38 36.09
C GLN A 536 -6.68 -3.04 35.66
N ALA A 537 -5.90 -3.01 34.57
CA ALA A 537 -5.33 -1.78 34.06
C ALA A 537 -6.40 -0.77 33.63
N LEU A 538 -7.49 -1.24 33.03
CA LEU A 538 -8.64 -0.39 32.69
C LEU A 538 -9.35 0.13 33.96
N ALA A 539 -9.60 -0.74 34.94
CA ALA A 539 -10.28 -0.38 36.19
C ALA A 539 -9.49 0.62 37.04
N THR A 540 -8.15 0.54 37.00
CA THR A 540 -7.25 1.43 37.76
C THR A 540 -6.89 2.72 37.02
N GLY A 541 -7.34 2.89 35.77
CA GLY A 541 -6.98 4.02 34.92
C GLY A 541 -5.49 4.01 34.52
N THR A 542 -4.81 2.88 34.64
CA THR A 542 -3.42 2.71 34.21
C THR A 542 -3.31 2.38 32.74
N SER A 543 -4.42 2.03 32.08
CA SER A 543 -4.49 1.96 30.62
C SER A 543 -4.88 3.30 30.03
N PRO A 544 -4.08 3.90 29.15
CA PRO A 544 -4.34 5.24 28.62
C PRO A 544 -5.27 5.25 27.43
N VAL A 545 -5.44 4.13 26.83
CA VAL A 545 -6.17 4.06 25.57
C VAL A 545 -7.66 4.24 25.88
N SER A 546 -8.02 5.51 26.07
CA SER A 546 -9.36 5.92 25.74
C SER A 546 -9.54 5.61 24.26
N TYR A 547 -10.43 4.70 23.96
CA TYR A 547 -10.78 4.21 22.62
C TYR A 547 -11.09 5.30 21.59
N THR A 548 -11.27 6.53 22.03
CA THR A 548 -11.56 7.71 21.21
C THR A 548 -10.44 8.10 20.25
N HIS A 549 -9.18 7.83 20.57
CA HIS A 549 -8.04 8.17 19.68
C HIS A 549 -7.84 7.15 18.55
N LEU A 550 -8.19 5.89 18.80
CA LEU A 550 -8.07 4.82 17.79
C LEU A 550 -9.22 4.85 16.77
N ARG A 551 -10.37 5.42 17.14
CA ARG A 551 -11.51 5.67 16.24
C ARG A 551 -11.28 6.79 15.23
N ALA A 552 -10.16 7.49 15.25
CA ALA A 552 -9.84 8.51 14.24
C ALA A 552 -9.83 7.93 12.80
N HIS A 553 -9.56 6.63 12.65
CA HIS A 553 -9.73 5.93 11.36
C HIS A 553 -11.18 5.83 10.88
N GLU A 554 -12.17 5.86 11.75
CA GLU A 554 -13.58 5.87 11.31
C GLU A 554 -13.93 7.17 10.61
N THR A 555 -13.35 8.29 11.02
CA THR A 555 -13.60 9.60 10.37
C THR A 555 -13.01 9.66 8.95
N LEU A 556 -11.86 9.00 8.71
CA LEU A 556 -11.24 8.90 7.39
C LEU A 556 -11.95 7.89 6.47
N ARG A 557 -12.78 6.98 7.00
CA ARG A 557 -13.61 6.07 6.20
C ARG A 557 -14.74 6.78 5.47
N TYR A 558 -15.11 8.00 5.88
CA TYR A 558 -16.23 8.78 5.32
C TYR A 558 -15.79 10.03 4.55
N LEU A 559 -14.50 10.35 4.53
CA LEU A 559 -13.88 11.39 3.70
C LEU A 559 -13.20 10.76 2.48
#